data_07be4d26a96aaa107ec21a2eb0601cdf
#
_entry.id   07be4d26a96aaa107ec21a2eb0601cdf
#
_cell.length_a   1.000
_cell.length_b   1.000
_cell.length_c   1.000
_cell.angle_alpha   90.00
_cell.angle_beta   90.00
_cell.angle_gamma   90.00
#
_symmetry.space_group_name_H-M   'P 1'
#
loop_
_entity.id
_entity.type
_entity.pdbx_description
1 polymer ?
#
loop_
_entity_poly.entity_id
_entity_poly.type
_entity_poly.pdbx_seq_one_letter_code
_entity_poly.pdbx_strand_id
1 'polypeptide(L)'
;ENAGRLEADVAFWQGDLFDCHPVCRSMGAGREEGSEARERGLQAAAYDCIVSNPPYIRTAVIETLSDEVRLHEPYQALDGKEDGLYFYRKIISEARGYLKPGGFLFFEIGYDQGEAVKRLLEEEGYIRTEIRQDLAGLDRVVCGIYP
;
A
#
# COMPACT_ATOMS: atom_id res chain seq x y z
N GLU A 1 -2.93 20.69 7.85
CA GLU A 1 -3.32 22.07 7.48
C GLU A 1 -4.42 22.08 6.40
N ASN A 2 -4.26 21.36 5.27
CA ASN A 2 -5.27 21.30 4.21
C ASN A 2 -6.58 20.62 4.62
N ALA A 3 -6.51 19.53 5.40
CA ALA A 3 -7.71 18.83 5.88
C ALA A 3 -8.60 19.74 6.74
N GLY A 4 -8.00 20.57 7.62
CA GLY A 4 -8.75 21.52 8.43
C GLY A 4 -9.40 22.64 7.62
N ARG A 5 -8.76 23.09 6.52
CA ARG A 5 -9.33 24.09 5.60
C ARG A 5 -10.54 23.58 4.81
N LEU A 6 -10.57 22.27 4.56
CA LEU A 6 -11.63 21.62 3.78
C LEU A 6 -12.68 20.95 4.68
N GLU A 7 -12.56 21.11 6.01
CA GLU A 7 -13.43 20.45 7.00
C GLU A 7 -13.48 18.93 6.80
N ALA A 8 -12.37 18.36 6.30
CA ALA A 8 -12.26 16.92 6.05
C ALA A 8 -11.91 16.17 7.34
N ASP A 9 -12.66 15.13 7.65
CA ASP A 9 -12.38 14.22 8.77
C ASP A 9 -11.22 13.28 8.37
N VAL A 10 -10.00 13.67 8.76
CA VAL A 10 -8.76 12.94 8.43
C VAL A 10 -7.98 12.66 9.70
N ALA A 11 -7.68 11.39 9.93
CA ALA A 11 -6.78 10.94 10.98
C ALA A 11 -5.40 10.59 10.40
N PHE A 12 -4.33 11.03 11.08
CA PHE A 12 -2.95 10.80 10.69
C PHE A 12 -2.26 9.88 11.70
N TRP A 13 -1.59 8.86 11.21
CA TRP A 13 -0.75 7.97 12.02
C TRP A 13 0.64 7.87 11.39
N GLN A 14 1.66 7.80 12.24
CA GLN A 14 3.03 7.55 11.82
C GLN A 14 3.41 6.11 12.18
N GLY A 15 3.97 5.37 11.23
CA GLY A 15 4.42 3.98 11.43
C GLY A 15 4.89 3.34 10.14
N ASP A 16 5.21 2.05 10.21
CA ASP A 16 5.62 1.25 9.06
C ASP A 16 4.41 0.47 8.53
N LEU A 17 3.93 0.85 7.35
CA LEU A 17 2.76 0.28 6.70
C LEU A 17 1.55 0.23 7.66
N PHE A 18 1.03 -0.96 7.93
CA PHE A 18 -0.13 -1.14 8.80
C PHE A 18 0.20 -1.19 10.31
N ASP A 19 1.46 -1.23 10.70
CA ASP A 19 1.87 -1.36 12.11
C ASP A 19 1.42 -0.18 13.00
N CYS A 20 1.22 0.99 12.42
CA CYS A 20 0.70 2.17 13.13
C CYS A 20 -0.82 2.16 13.29
N HIS A 21 -1.53 1.30 12.58
CA HIS A 21 -2.98 1.30 12.58
C HIS A 21 -3.55 0.83 13.94
N PRO A 22 -4.63 1.45 14.47
CA PRO A 22 -5.22 1.07 15.75
C PRO A 22 -5.57 -0.41 15.88
N VAL A 23 -5.95 -1.05 14.77
CA VAL A 23 -6.25 -2.51 14.70
C VAL A 23 -4.99 -3.34 14.93
N CYS A 24 -3.83 -2.93 14.40
CA CYS A 24 -2.57 -3.64 14.61
C CYS A 24 -2.11 -3.59 16.05
N ARG A 25 -2.31 -2.46 16.74
CA ARG A 25 -1.94 -2.33 18.15
C ARG A 25 -2.75 -3.26 19.07
N SER A 26 -4.00 -3.56 18.70
CA SER A 26 -4.81 -4.55 19.43
C SER A 26 -4.37 -5.99 19.18
N MET A 27 -3.66 -6.26 18.07
CA MET A 27 -3.12 -7.59 17.71
C MET A 27 -1.73 -7.88 18.31
N GLY A 28 -0.92 -6.82 18.60
CA GLY A 28 0.48 -6.96 19.02
C GLY A 28 0.77 -6.89 20.51
N ALA A 29 -0.13 -6.35 21.30
CA ALA A 29 0.04 -6.20 22.76
C ALA A 29 -0.74 -7.27 23.52
N GLY A 30 -0.14 -8.45 23.68
CA GLY A 30 -0.65 -9.42 24.64
C GLY A 30 -0.96 -10.78 24.00
N ARG A 31 -0.09 -11.72 24.24
CA ARG A 31 -0.47 -13.13 24.33
C ARG A 31 -1.42 -13.24 25.51
N GLU A 32 -2.72 -13.17 25.26
CA GLU A 32 -3.72 -13.86 26.08
C GLU A 32 -4.99 -14.12 25.28
N GLU A 33 -5.51 -15.30 25.46
CA GLU A 33 -6.55 -16.04 24.79
C GLU A 33 -7.89 -15.30 24.70
N GLY A 34 -8.47 -15.26 23.49
CA GLY A 34 -9.85 -14.84 23.28
C GLY A 34 -10.20 -14.70 21.81
N SER A 35 -10.66 -15.78 21.16
CA SER A 35 -11.07 -15.82 19.75
C SER A 35 -12.14 -14.78 19.37
N GLU A 36 -12.96 -14.34 20.31
CA GLU A 36 -14.05 -13.39 20.09
C GLU A 36 -13.62 -11.91 19.97
N ALA A 37 -12.45 -11.54 20.54
CA ALA A 37 -11.92 -10.17 20.41
C ALA A 37 -11.30 -9.92 19.03
N ARG A 38 -10.81 -10.97 18.37
CA ARG A 38 -10.23 -10.92 17.03
C ARG A 38 -11.26 -10.61 15.95
N GLU A 39 -12.45 -11.21 16.03
CA GLU A 39 -13.53 -10.99 15.07
C GLU A 39 -14.14 -9.58 15.18
N ARG A 40 -14.28 -9.04 16.39
CA ARG A 40 -14.83 -7.71 16.63
C ARG A 40 -13.87 -6.58 16.24
N GLY A 41 -12.55 -6.79 16.39
CA GLY A 41 -11.53 -5.79 16.03
C GLY A 41 -11.36 -5.64 14.50
N LEU A 42 -11.43 -6.73 13.74
CA LEU A 42 -11.32 -6.72 12.27
C LEU A 42 -12.52 -6.07 11.60
N GLN A 43 -13.73 -6.27 12.13
CA GLN A 43 -14.95 -5.67 11.55
C GLN A 43 -15.04 -4.16 11.75
N ALA A 44 -14.43 -3.61 12.81
CA ALA A 44 -14.53 -2.19 13.14
C ALA A 44 -13.61 -1.27 12.31
N ALA A 45 -12.66 -1.82 11.56
CA ALA A 45 -11.62 -1.05 10.87
C ALA A 45 -11.44 -1.42 9.39
N ALA A 46 -12.41 -2.08 8.77
CA ALA A 46 -12.33 -2.42 7.35
C ALA A 46 -12.60 -1.18 6.47
N TYR A 47 -11.69 -0.94 5.53
CA TYR A 47 -11.73 0.18 4.60
C TYR A 47 -12.46 -0.18 3.31
N ASP A 48 -13.10 0.80 2.71
CA ASP A 48 -13.67 0.69 1.36
C ASP A 48 -12.59 0.82 0.29
N CYS A 49 -11.49 1.50 0.63
CA CYS A 49 -10.38 1.72 -0.28
C CYS A 49 -9.06 1.92 0.47
N ILE A 50 -7.99 1.32 -0.05
CA ILE A 50 -6.60 1.57 0.36
C ILE A 50 -5.85 2.09 -0.86
N VAL A 51 -5.12 3.19 -0.70
CA VAL A 51 -4.28 3.78 -1.75
C VAL A 51 -2.85 3.86 -1.21
N SER A 52 -1.88 3.45 -2.00
CA SER A 52 -0.47 3.48 -1.62
C SER A 52 0.44 3.92 -2.78
N ASN A 53 1.44 4.73 -2.45
CA ASN A 53 2.60 5.03 -3.28
C ASN A 53 3.84 4.53 -2.53
N PRO A 54 4.15 3.24 -2.58
CA PRO A 54 5.28 2.69 -1.84
C PRO A 54 6.59 2.91 -2.60
N PRO A 55 7.76 2.81 -1.93
CA PRO A 55 9.04 2.80 -2.61
C PRO A 55 9.12 1.66 -3.63
N TYR A 56 9.48 1.97 -4.88
CA TYR A 56 9.45 1.01 -5.99
C TYR A 56 10.72 0.99 -6.85
N ILE A 57 11.70 1.82 -6.56
CA ILE A 57 12.96 1.87 -7.32
C ILE A 57 13.86 0.74 -6.84
N ARG A 58 14.40 -0.05 -7.79
CA ARG A 58 15.35 -1.11 -7.44
C ARG A 58 16.59 -0.50 -6.80
N THR A 59 17.09 -1.11 -5.70
CA THR A 59 18.27 -0.63 -4.98
C THR A 59 19.44 -0.32 -5.92
N ALA A 60 19.73 -1.21 -6.88
CA ALA A 60 20.84 -1.03 -7.82
C ALA A 60 20.69 0.16 -8.78
N VAL A 61 19.48 0.70 -8.93
CA VAL A 61 19.19 1.82 -9.84
C VAL A 61 19.28 3.17 -9.12
N ILE A 62 19.12 3.21 -7.79
CA ILE A 62 19.07 4.46 -7.02
C ILE A 62 20.31 5.31 -7.24
N GLU A 63 21.49 4.71 -7.27
CA GLU A 63 22.76 5.42 -7.49
C GLU A 63 22.88 6.06 -8.90
N THR A 64 22.06 5.62 -9.84
CA THR A 64 22.03 6.13 -11.22
C THR A 64 20.98 7.22 -11.44
N LEU A 65 20.18 7.52 -10.43
CA LEU A 65 19.17 8.59 -10.50
C LEU A 65 19.81 9.96 -10.60
N SER A 66 19.07 10.91 -11.14
CA SER A 66 19.50 12.31 -11.17
C SER A 66 19.76 12.84 -9.76
N ASP A 67 20.69 13.77 -9.64
CA ASP A 67 21.02 14.39 -8.34
C ASP A 67 19.80 15.07 -7.70
N GLU A 68 18.88 15.57 -8.48
CA GLU A 68 17.64 16.19 -8.02
C GLU A 68 16.79 15.21 -7.21
N VAL A 69 16.67 13.97 -7.65
CA VAL A 69 15.93 12.93 -6.90
C VAL A 69 16.78 12.36 -5.77
N ARG A 70 18.01 11.98 -6.08
CA ARG A 70 18.91 11.27 -5.14
C ARG A 70 19.27 12.09 -3.90
N LEU A 71 19.42 13.43 -4.05
CA LEU A 71 19.86 14.31 -2.96
C LEU A 71 18.69 14.93 -2.17
N HIS A 72 17.50 14.96 -2.73
CA HIS A 72 16.34 15.63 -2.12
C HIS A 72 15.28 14.68 -1.59
N GLU A 73 15.21 13.45 -2.10
CA GLU A 73 14.29 12.45 -1.57
C GLU A 73 15.00 11.54 -0.55
N PRO A 74 14.34 11.20 0.56
CA PRO A 74 14.90 10.23 1.51
C PRO A 74 15.14 8.88 0.83
N TYR A 75 16.31 8.29 1.02
CA TYR A 75 16.64 6.98 0.44
C TYR A 75 15.57 5.92 0.68
N GLN A 76 15.01 5.89 1.90
CA GLN A 76 13.95 4.95 2.29
C GLN A 76 12.65 5.14 1.51
N ALA A 77 12.38 6.35 0.99
CA ALA A 77 11.20 6.64 0.17
C ALA A 77 11.36 6.16 -1.28
N LEU A 78 12.60 5.86 -1.70
CA LEU A 78 12.93 5.42 -3.06
C LEU A 78 13.11 3.90 -3.14
N ASP A 79 13.73 3.28 -2.12
CA ASP A 79 14.26 1.92 -2.16
C ASP A 79 13.17 0.82 -2.08
N GLY A 80 12.74 0.35 -3.24
CA GLY A 80 11.82 -0.80 -3.41
C GLY A 80 12.49 -2.17 -3.28
N LYS A 81 13.75 -2.23 -2.82
CA LYS A 81 14.61 -3.40 -2.67
C LYS A 81 15.08 -3.98 -4.00
N GLU A 82 15.50 -5.26 -4.02
CA GLU A 82 16.22 -5.89 -5.12
C GLU A 82 15.49 -5.78 -6.46
N ASP A 83 14.22 -6.08 -6.48
CA ASP A 83 13.37 -6.08 -7.70
C ASP A 83 12.37 -4.93 -7.81
N GLY A 84 12.33 -4.05 -6.78
CA GLY A 84 11.39 -2.93 -6.72
C GLY A 84 9.96 -3.33 -6.36
N LEU A 85 9.71 -4.60 -6.02
CA LEU A 85 8.36 -5.12 -5.77
C LEU A 85 8.12 -5.54 -4.32
N TYR A 86 9.09 -5.35 -3.44
CA TYR A 86 9.02 -5.80 -2.05
C TYR A 86 7.80 -5.25 -1.29
N PHE A 87 7.57 -3.94 -1.37
CA PHE A 87 6.47 -3.30 -0.66
C PHE A 87 5.11 -3.65 -1.25
N TYR A 88 5.02 -3.83 -2.57
CA TYR A 88 3.77 -4.30 -3.19
C TYR A 88 3.35 -5.66 -2.64
N ARG A 89 4.26 -6.64 -2.59
CA ARG A 89 3.97 -7.96 -2.01
C ARG A 89 3.49 -7.86 -0.56
N LYS A 90 4.19 -7.08 0.25
CA LYS A 90 3.85 -6.89 1.67
C LYS A 90 2.47 -6.25 1.82
N ILE A 91 2.22 -5.13 1.13
CA ILE A 91 0.94 -4.41 1.23
C ILE A 91 -0.22 -5.25 0.70
N ILE A 92 -0.08 -5.92 -0.44
CA ILE A 92 -1.13 -6.75 -1.04
C ILE A 92 -1.58 -7.85 -0.06
N SER A 93 -0.61 -8.53 0.56
CA SER A 93 -0.90 -9.58 1.54
C SER A 93 -1.56 -9.04 2.81
N GLU A 94 -1.06 -7.95 3.37
CA GLU A 94 -1.55 -7.36 4.62
C GLU A 94 -2.90 -6.65 4.43
N ALA A 95 -3.12 -5.96 3.30
CA ALA A 95 -4.34 -5.18 3.03
C ALA A 95 -5.63 -6.00 3.10
N ARG A 96 -5.54 -7.31 2.88
CA ARG A 96 -6.67 -8.25 3.01
C ARG A 96 -7.31 -8.23 4.40
N GLY A 97 -6.52 -7.95 5.45
CA GLY A 97 -7.00 -7.82 6.83
C GLY A 97 -7.73 -6.50 7.12
N TYR A 98 -7.66 -5.54 6.22
CA TYR A 98 -8.16 -4.18 6.41
C TYR A 98 -9.23 -3.77 5.39
N LEU A 99 -9.30 -4.43 4.24
CA LEU A 99 -10.32 -4.16 3.22
C LEU A 99 -11.62 -4.88 3.51
N LYS A 100 -12.72 -4.18 3.28
CA LYS A 100 -14.05 -4.81 3.18
C LYS A 100 -14.13 -5.70 1.93
N PRO A 101 -14.94 -6.76 1.93
CA PRO A 101 -15.34 -7.41 0.68
C PRO A 101 -15.87 -6.38 -0.31
N GLY A 102 -15.37 -6.40 -1.54
CA GLY A 102 -15.64 -5.40 -2.56
C GLY A 102 -14.80 -4.12 -2.46
N GLY A 103 -13.93 -4.00 -1.46
CA GLY A 103 -13.01 -2.86 -1.29
C GLY A 103 -11.89 -2.84 -2.32
N PHE A 104 -11.36 -1.66 -2.59
CA PHE A 104 -10.35 -1.41 -3.61
C PHE A 104 -8.95 -1.27 -3.01
N LEU A 105 -7.96 -1.81 -3.72
CA LEU A 105 -6.55 -1.53 -3.47
C LEU A 105 -5.94 -0.86 -4.71
N PHE A 106 -5.35 0.32 -4.52
CA PHE A 106 -4.69 1.10 -5.56
C PHE A 106 -3.22 1.30 -5.24
N PHE A 107 -2.38 1.16 -6.26
CA PHE A 107 -0.96 1.47 -6.18
C PHE A 107 -0.56 2.48 -7.25
N GLU A 108 0.23 3.48 -6.88
CA GLU A 108 1.13 4.12 -7.82
C GLU A 108 2.31 3.19 -8.09
N ILE A 109 2.77 3.13 -9.35
CA ILE A 109 3.82 2.21 -9.79
C ILE A 109 4.87 2.88 -10.66
N GLY A 110 6.05 2.28 -10.76
CA GLY A 110 6.99 2.56 -11.83
C GLY A 110 6.41 2.11 -13.19
N TYR A 111 6.70 2.88 -14.24
CA TYR A 111 6.11 2.70 -15.57
C TYR A 111 6.37 1.32 -16.20
N ASP A 112 7.36 0.58 -15.72
CA ASP A 112 7.75 -0.76 -16.19
C ASP A 112 7.25 -1.89 -15.27
N GLN A 113 6.45 -1.58 -14.24
CA GLN A 113 6.04 -2.53 -13.21
C GLN A 113 4.58 -2.98 -13.34
N GLY A 114 3.80 -2.41 -14.25
CA GLY A 114 2.35 -2.63 -14.35
C GLY A 114 1.95 -4.09 -14.33
N GLU A 115 2.45 -4.89 -15.26
CA GLU A 115 2.14 -6.32 -15.37
C GLU A 115 2.62 -7.15 -14.17
N ALA A 116 3.76 -6.77 -13.58
CA ALA A 116 4.29 -7.48 -12.42
C ALA A 116 3.41 -7.27 -11.18
N VAL A 117 3.02 -6.02 -10.89
CA VAL A 117 2.15 -5.68 -9.74
C VAL A 117 0.74 -6.23 -9.94
N LYS A 118 0.20 -6.16 -11.16
CA LYS A 118 -1.09 -6.76 -11.51
C LYS A 118 -1.11 -8.26 -11.22
N ARG A 119 -0.06 -8.98 -11.63
CA ARG A 119 0.08 -10.41 -11.37
C ARG A 119 0.12 -10.71 -9.87
N LEU A 120 0.83 -9.92 -9.06
CA LEU A 120 0.85 -10.08 -7.61
C LEU A 120 -0.54 -9.95 -7.00
N LEU A 121 -1.36 -9.00 -7.46
CA LEU A 121 -2.75 -8.88 -7.03
C LEU A 121 -3.57 -10.12 -7.40
N GLU A 122 -3.44 -10.62 -8.62
CA GLU A 122 -4.17 -11.80 -9.11
C GLU A 122 -3.79 -13.07 -8.33
N GLU A 123 -2.50 -13.26 -8.05
CA GLU A 123 -1.97 -14.38 -7.26
C GLU A 123 -2.51 -14.38 -5.82
N GLU A 124 -2.73 -13.19 -5.23
CA GLU A 124 -3.34 -13.02 -3.91
C GLU A 124 -4.89 -13.00 -3.94
N GLY A 125 -5.50 -13.28 -5.10
CA GLY A 125 -6.94 -13.46 -5.25
C GLY A 125 -7.74 -12.18 -5.44
N TYR A 126 -7.10 -11.04 -5.69
CA TYR A 126 -7.82 -9.83 -6.10
C TYR A 126 -8.43 -10.02 -7.49
N ILE A 127 -9.60 -9.47 -7.69
CA ILE A 127 -10.36 -9.56 -8.95
C ILE A 127 -10.45 -8.20 -9.63
N ARG A 128 -10.82 -8.19 -10.92
CA ARG A 128 -10.96 -6.99 -11.76
C ARG A 128 -9.71 -6.10 -11.67
N THR A 129 -8.55 -6.70 -11.81
CA THR A 129 -7.27 -6.00 -11.80
C THR A 129 -7.11 -5.19 -13.08
N GLU A 130 -6.70 -3.93 -12.95
CA GLU A 130 -6.53 -2.99 -14.05
C GLU A 130 -5.20 -2.25 -13.93
N ILE A 131 -4.59 -1.95 -15.09
CA ILE A 131 -3.48 -1.01 -15.22
C ILE A 131 -4.03 0.25 -15.86
N ARG A 132 -3.67 1.41 -15.32
CA ARG A 132 -4.04 2.72 -15.85
C ARG A 132 -2.80 3.55 -16.16
N GLN A 133 -2.84 4.22 -17.31
CA GLN A 133 -1.76 5.05 -17.79
C GLN A 133 -1.95 6.51 -17.37
N ASP A 134 -0.83 7.22 -17.26
CA ASP A 134 -0.79 8.66 -17.11
C ASP A 134 -1.04 9.38 -18.45
N LEU A 135 -1.01 10.72 -18.43
CA LEU A 135 -1.22 11.52 -19.63
C LEU A 135 -0.11 11.36 -20.68
N ALA A 136 1.04 10.83 -20.32
CA ALA A 136 2.13 10.51 -21.23
C ALA A 136 2.00 9.10 -21.85
N GLY A 137 0.98 8.33 -21.46
CA GLY A 137 0.76 6.96 -21.92
C GLY A 137 1.63 5.91 -21.23
N LEU A 138 2.23 6.27 -20.08
CA LEU A 138 3.02 5.35 -19.28
C LEU A 138 2.16 4.74 -18.17
N ASP A 139 2.35 3.45 -17.89
CA ASP A 139 1.68 2.79 -16.78
C ASP A 139 1.98 3.50 -15.47
N ARG A 140 0.96 3.86 -14.72
CA ARG A 140 1.11 4.67 -13.50
C ARG A 140 0.32 4.16 -12.32
N VAL A 141 -0.80 3.49 -12.53
CA VAL A 141 -1.63 2.97 -11.47
C VAL A 141 -1.98 1.51 -11.75
N VAL A 142 -1.89 0.68 -10.74
CA VAL A 142 -2.48 -0.67 -10.74
C VAL A 142 -3.50 -0.74 -9.62
N CYS A 143 -4.66 -1.34 -9.90
CA CYS A 143 -5.68 -1.55 -8.89
C CYS A 143 -6.33 -2.92 -9.01
N GLY A 144 -6.98 -3.34 -7.92
CA GLY A 144 -7.78 -4.55 -7.86
C GLY A 144 -8.84 -4.46 -6.77
N ILE A 145 -9.83 -5.34 -6.83
CA ILE A 145 -10.91 -5.44 -5.86
C ILE A 145 -10.66 -6.68 -5.00
N TYR A 146 -10.73 -6.50 -3.67
CA TYR A 146 -10.75 -7.61 -2.72
C TYR A 146 -12.11 -8.29 -2.78
N PRO A 147 -12.19 -9.62 -3.04
CA PRO A 147 -13.46 -10.33 -3.22
C PRO A 147 -14.29 -10.46 -1.95
#